data_bd35b92002a2722236f68e045adbcf91
#
_entry.id   bd35b92002a2722236f68e045adbcf91
#
_cell.length_a   1.000
_cell.length_b   1.000
_cell.length_c   1.000
_cell.angle_alpha   90.00
_cell.angle_beta   90.00
_cell.angle_gamma   90.00
#
_symmetry.space_group_name_H-M   'P 1'
#
loop_
_entity.id
_entity.type
_entity.pdbx_description
1 polymer ?
#
loop_
_entity_poly.entity_id
_entity_poly.type
_entity_poly.pdbx_seq_one_letter_code
_entity_poly.pdbx_strand_id
1 'polypeptide(L)'
;MAKVYIKTYGCQMNERDSEQVARMLVERGHLITPHENEADVVLLNTCSVRDLAEQKALGKMGMLGALSRQRPVVYGFLGCMAQSRGESLFKEIPHLDLVVGTQKFHRVAEYVENALARKAGPRMDDVRFSIVDVEEEPDSQGSIRDHLLSERQVTAFVSIMQGCNMHCTFCIVPFTRGHERSRPIDQIVDEVKRLVDRGIREVTLLGQIVNLYGRHEFPKMDGRSPFVQLLEAVHAVDGLDRIRFTSPHPIGFRKDLVEAFHSLPKLVEHVHFPLQSGSDRILRAMHRTYTAEKYIKLVDEIRTVTPEMAMTTDIIVGFPGETDEDFQSTKALVDRVGFDNAFVFKYSKRKDTPAASVLDQVPDRLKEERNQELLALVNDWARRRNAGFIGREVEVLCEGPSKTNPARLMGRTRGNKIVVFEGASRHIGQLLNIRITHASGYTLYGEPAPVNAGASPALAQGSLLRLSFRLGCGGQDGAPDREDRANGFDSSSGRPEIGNR
;
A
#
# COMPACT_ATOMS: atom_id res chain seq x y z
N MET A 1 -31.74 -13.82 8.37
CA MET A 1 -31.29 -12.76 7.44
C MET A 1 -31.21 -11.46 8.25
N ALA A 2 -30.03 -10.80 8.27
CA ALA A 2 -29.81 -9.55 9.02
C ALA A 2 -29.19 -8.50 8.09
N LYS A 3 -29.44 -7.21 8.37
CA LYS A 3 -28.77 -6.09 7.70
C LYS A 3 -27.46 -5.79 8.41
N VAL A 4 -26.35 -5.80 7.69
CA VAL A 4 -25.00 -5.57 8.23
C VAL A 4 -24.41 -4.27 7.66
N TYR A 5 -24.00 -3.38 8.55
CA TYR A 5 -23.23 -2.18 8.21
C TYR A 5 -21.76 -2.42 8.53
N ILE A 6 -20.89 -2.20 7.55
CA ILE A 6 -19.44 -2.30 7.71
C ILE A 6 -18.80 -0.95 7.40
N LYS A 7 -18.01 -0.41 8.33
CA LYS A 7 -17.26 0.83 8.15
C LYS A 7 -15.78 0.60 8.39
N THR A 8 -14.96 1.01 7.42
CA THR A 8 -13.50 0.90 7.50
C THR A 8 -12.88 2.23 7.91
N TYR A 9 -12.00 2.17 8.90
CA TYR A 9 -11.14 3.25 9.34
C TYR A 9 -9.68 2.79 9.23
N GLY A 10 -9.03 3.01 8.09
CA GLY A 10 -7.68 2.49 7.97
C GLY A 10 -7.03 2.65 6.60
N CYS A 11 -6.22 1.67 6.24
CA CYS A 11 -5.49 1.58 5.00
C CYS A 11 -6.20 0.66 4.00
N GLN A 12 -5.67 0.57 2.77
CA GLN A 12 -6.20 -0.29 1.71
C GLN A 12 -6.33 -1.76 2.14
N MET A 13 -5.41 -2.22 3.01
CA MET A 13 -5.48 -3.58 3.55
C MET A 13 -6.75 -3.78 4.40
N ASN A 14 -7.12 -2.79 5.25
CA ASN A 14 -8.39 -2.86 5.99
C ASN A 14 -9.61 -2.77 5.06
N GLU A 15 -9.52 -2.01 3.96
CA GLU A 15 -10.59 -1.97 2.95
C GLU A 15 -10.78 -3.35 2.33
N ARG A 16 -9.69 -4.01 1.93
CA ARG A 16 -9.73 -5.38 1.41
C ARG A 16 -10.25 -6.39 2.42
N ASP A 17 -9.81 -6.29 3.69
CA ASP A 17 -10.33 -7.13 4.77
C ASP A 17 -11.86 -6.96 4.95
N SER A 18 -12.36 -5.73 4.89
CA SER A 18 -13.81 -5.44 4.99
C SER A 18 -14.61 -6.00 3.81
N GLU A 19 -14.05 -5.92 2.61
CA GLU A 19 -14.64 -6.51 1.40
C GLU A 19 -14.82 -8.04 1.56
N GLN A 20 -13.81 -8.72 2.10
CA GLN A 20 -13.84 -10.15 2.36
C GLN A 20 -14.93 -10.51 3.37
N VAL A 21 -14.97 -9.79 4.50
CA VAL A 21 -16.00 -10.01 5.53
C VAL A 21 -17.39 -9.77 4.96
N ALA A 22 -17.58 -8.71 4.18
CA ALA A 22 -18.86 -8.41 3.52
C ALA A 22 -19.30 -9.55 2.58
N ARG A 23 -18.36 -10.09 1.78
CA ARG A 23 -18.63 -11.20 0.87
C ARG A 23 -19.12 -12.44 1.62
N MET A 24 -18.41 -12.84 2.67
CA MET A 24 -18.79 -14.00 3.48
C MET A 24 -20.17 -13.86 4.13
N LEU A 25 -20.48 -12.66 4.61
CA LEU A 25 -21.80 -12.39 5.20
C LEU A 25 -22.91 -12.48 4.14
N VAL A 26 -22.67 -11.99 2.93
CA VAL A 26 -23.63 -12.13 1.81
C VAL A 26 -23.82 -13.59 1.41
N GLU A 27 -22.77 -14.40 1.36
CA GLU A 27 -22.85 -15.84 1.10
C GLU A 27 -23.67 -16.63 2.14
N ARG A 28 -23.72 -16.11 3.37
CA ARG A 28 -24.57 -16.65 4.44
C ARG A 28 -25.99 -16.04 4.49
N GLY A 29 -26.35 -15.26 3.45
CA GLY A 29 -27.69 -14.71 3.29
C GLY A 29 -27.96 -13.43 4.07
N HIS A 30 -26.93 -12.73 4.56
CA HIS A 30 -27.06 -11.39 5.13
C HIS A 30 -27.06 -10.31 4.03
N LEU A 31 -27.58 -9.13 4.35
CA LEU A 31 -27.62 -7.98 3.45
C LEU A 31 -26.66 -6.89 3.92
N ILE A 32 -25.82 -6.38 3.03
CA ILE A 32 -24.98 -5.22 3.35
C ILE A 32 -25.81 -3.94 3.16
N THR A 33 -25.82 -3.08 4.17
CA THR A 33 -26.52 -1.78 4.12
C THR A 33 -25.51 -0.62 4.25
N PRO A 34 -25.69 0.47 3.49
CA PRO A 34 -24.89 1.68 3.66
C PRO A 34 -25.33 2.53 4.87
N HIS A 35 -26.47 2.20 5.50
CA HIS A 35 -27.11 2.98 6.57
C HIS A 35 -26.98 2.28 7.93
N GLU A 36 -26.20 2.88 8.82
CA GLU A 36 -25.94 2.35 10.17
C GLU A 36 -27.22 2.24 11.03
N ASN A 37 -28.17 3.15 10.83
CA ASN A 37 -29.41 3.21 11.60
C ASN A 37 -30.37 2.04 11.30
N GLU A 38 -30.19 1.39 10.15
CA GLU A 38 -31.02 0.26 9.73
C GLU A 38 -30.37 -1.10 10.04
N ALA A 39 -29.10 -1.08 10.43
CA ALA A 39 -28.30 -2.29 10.55
C ALA A 39 -28.63 -3.06 11.83
N ASP A 40 -28.81 -4.36 11.73
CA ASP A 40 -28.90 -5.29 12.86
C ASP A 40 -27.52 -5.63 13.43
N VAL A 41 -26.49 -5.44 12.60
CA VAL A 41 -25.09 -5.67 12.94
C VAL A 41 -24.26 -4.48 12.44
N VAL A 42 -23.41 -3.92 13.32
CA VAL A 42 -22.47 -2.84 13.00
C VAL A 42 -21.06 -3.32 13.25
N LEU A 43 -20.26 -3.41 12.21
CA LEU A 43 -18.85 -3.82 12.26
C LEU A 43 -17.96 -2.64 11.87
N LEU A 44 -17.01 -2.29 12.75
CA LEU A 44 -15.99 -1.27 12.45
C LEU A 44 -14.63 -1.94 12.28
N ASN A 45 -14.10 -1.96 11.06
CA ASN A 45 -12.76 -2.47 10.78
C ASN A 45 -11.75 -1.33 10.91
N THR A 46 -10.77 -1.47 11.81
CA THR A 46 -9.94 -0.35 12.22
C THR A 46 -8.45 -0.68 12.16
N CYS A 47 -7.69 0.27 11.60
CA CYS A 47 -6.24 0.26 11.58
C CYS A 47 -5.66 0.69 12.95
N SER A 48 -4.55 0.08 13.37
CA SER A 48 -3.79 0.47 14.55
C SER A 48 -2.53 1.30 14.23
N VAL A 49 -2.22 1.46 12.94
CA VAL A 49 -1.06 2.25 12.50
C VAL A 49 -1.33 3.76 12.60
N ARG A 50 -2.59 4.18 12.43
CA ARG A 50 -3.01 5.59 12.45
C ARG A 50 -3.87 5.86 13.69
N ASP A 51 -3.34 6.63 14.64
CA ASP A 51 -4.02 6.99 15.88
C ASP A 51 -5.41 7.63 15.64
N LEU A 52 -5.48 8.56 14.70
CA LEU A 52 -6.74 9.20 14.32
C LEU A 52 -7.81 8.20 13.84
N ALA A 53 -7.41 7.07 13.25
CA ALA A 53 -8.34 6.03 12.82
C ALA A 53 -8.93 5.31 14.04
N GLU A 54 -8.11 4.99 15.05
CA GLU A 54 -8.59 4.39 16.31
C GLU A 54 -9.54 5.32 17.05
N GLN A 55 -9.14 6.59 17.23
CA GLN A 55 -9.98 7.57 17.93
C GLN A 55 -11.31 7.80 17.23
N LYS A 56 -11.34 7.91 15.89
CA LYS A 56 -12.58 8.02 15.13
C LYS A 56 -13.48 6.80 15.28
N ALA A 57 -12.90 5.61 15.28
CA ALA A 57 -13.67 4.37 15.42
C ALA A 57 -14.23 4.21 16.83
N LEU A 58 -13.45 4.52 17.87
CA LEU A 58 -13.90 4.50 19.27
C LEU A 58 -15.01 5.52 19.51
N GLY A 59 -14.82 6.76 19.06
CA GLY A 59 -15.82 7.82 19.17
C GLY A 59 -17.12 7.45 18.43
N LYS A 60 -17.01 6.88 17.22
CA LYS A 60 -18.16 6.41 16.45
C LYS A 60 -18.90 5.28 17.16
N MET A 61 -18.19 4.28 17.68
CA MET A 61 -18.80 3.16 18.41
C MET A 61 -19.48 3.65 19.69
N GLY A 62 -18.87 4.59 20.41
CA GLY A 62 -19.49 5.20 21.60
C GLY A 62 -20.81 5.89 21.28
N MET A 63 -20.89 6.64 20.17
CA MET A 63 -22.14 7.25 19.70
C MET A 63 -23.23 6.23 19.35
N LEU A 64 -22.84 5.12 18.72
CA LEU A 64 -23.77 4.05 18.32
C LEU A 64 -24.37 3.32 19.53
N GLY A 65 -23.72 3.33 20.67
CA GLY A 65 -24.26 2.76 21.92
C GLY A 65 -25.58 3.36 22.37
N ALA A 66 -25.87 4.59 21.97
CA ALA A 66 -27.17 5.20 22.22
C ALA A 66 -28.32 4.51 21.46
N LEU A 67 -28.03 3.97 20.27
CA LEU A 67 -29.01 3.23 19.45
C LEU A 67 -29.29 1.84 20.03
N SER A 68 -28.35 1.24 20.74
CA SER A 68 -28.50 -0.09 21.34
C SER A 68 -29.60 -0.14 22.40
N ARG A 69 -30.02 0.98 22.96
CA ARG A 69 -31.09 1.10 23.94
C ARG A 69 -32.47 0.94 23.31
N GLN A 70 -32.59 1.16 22.01
CA GLN A 70 -33.89 1.15 21.30
C GLN A 70 -34.20 -0.21 20.64
N ARG A 71 -33.16 -0.97 20.25
CA ARG A 71 -33.28 -2.28 19.59
C ARG A 71 -32.01 -3.13 19.80
N PRO A 72 -32.12 -4.46 19.69
CA PRO A 72 -30.99 -5.35 19.81
C PRO A 72 -30.12 -5.24 18.54
N VAL A 73 -28.97 -4.56 18.64
CA VAL A 73 -27.97 -4.45 17.56
C VAL A 73 -26.68 -5.11 18.03
N VAL A 74 -26.05 -5.91 17.17
CA VAL A 74 -24.72 -6.50 17.40
C VAL A 74 -23.66 -5.49 17.01
N TYR A 75 -22.70 -5.21 17.90
CA TYR A 75 -21.60 -4.31 17.68
C TYR A 75 -20.25 -5.03 17.69
N GLY A 76 -19.41 -4.80 16.67
CA GLY A 76 -18.12 -5.46 16.57
C GLY A 76 -16.98 -4.54 16.10
N PHE A 77 -15.81 -4.73 16.70
CA PHE A 77 -14.56 -4.24 16.18
C PHE A 77 -13.79 -5.35 15.47
N LEU A 78 -13.25 -5.02 14.29
CA LEU A 78 -12.44 -5.91 13.48
C LEU A 78 -11.06 -5.29 13.20
N GLY A 79 -10.08 -6.11 12.82
CA GLY A 79 -8.83 -5.65 12.24
C GLY A 79 -7.71 -5.38 13.24
N CYS A 80 -6.76 -4.50 12.85
CA CYS A 80 -5.52 -4.30 13.61
C CYS A 80 -5.75 -3.75 15.02
N MET A 81 -6.74 -2.84 15.22
CA MET A 81 -7.06 -2.32 16.54
C MET A 81 -7.67 -3.42 17.43
N ALA A 82 -8.57 -4.22 16.87
CA ALA A 82 -9.13 -5.38 17.59
C ALA A 82 -8.02 -6.34 18.01
N GLN A 83 -7.09 -6.65 17.10
CA GLN A 83 -5.92 -7.49 17.35
C GLN A 83 -5.04 -6.96 18.49
N SER A 84 -4.72 -5.65 18.50
CA SER A 84 -3.77 -5.09 19.46
C SER A 84 -4.37 -4.80 20.82
N ARG A 85 -5.68 -4.51 20.88
CA ARG A 85 -6.36 -4.11 22.13
C ARG A 85 -7.17 -5.22 22.79
N GLY A 86 -7.63 -6.19 22.03
CA GLY A 86 -8.35 -7.37 22.52
C GLY A 86 -9.46 -7.04 23.52
N GLU A 87 -9.51 -7.76 24.61
CA GLU A 87 -10.51 -7.62 25.68
C GLU A 87 -10.61 -6.21 26.30
N SER A 88 -9.54 -5.40 26.22
CA SER A 88 -9.56 -4.06 26.81
C SER A 88 -10.62 -3.16 26.18
N LEU A 89 -11.04 -3.43 24.93
CA LEU A 89 -12.09 -2.71 24.24
C LEU A 89 -13.45 -2.81 24.91
N PHE A 90 -13.76 -3.92 25.60
CA PHE A 90 -15.03 -4.07 26.32
C PHE A 90 -15.14 -3.17 27.55
N LYS A 91 -13.99 -2.78 28.14
CA LYS A 91 -13.96 -1.84 29.27
C LYS A 91 -14.27 -0.42 28.80
N GLU A 92 -13.81 -0.06 27.61
CA GLU A 92 -14.04 1.27 27.04
C GLU A 92 -15.42 1.39 26.38
N ILE A 93 -15.88 0.32 25.75
CA ILE A 93 -17.13 0.26 24.99
C ILE A 93 -18.04 -0.85 25.57
N PRO A 94 -18.82 -0.53 26.62
CA PRO A 94 -19.60 -1.54 27.34
C PRO A 94 -20.69 -2.27 26.53
N HIS A 95 -21.10 -1.77 25.38
CA HIS A 95 -22.13 -2.40 24.53
C HIS A 95 -21.54 -3.21 23.36
N LEU A 96 -20.21 -3.36 23.30
CA LEU A 96 -19.53 -4.13 22.28
C LEU A 96 -19.77 -5.63 22.48
N ASP A 97 -20.02 -6.37 21.41
CA ASP A 97 -20.28 -7.81 21.42
C ASP A 97 -19.10 -8.62 20.86
N LEU A 98 -18.43 -8.09 19.82
CA LEU A 98 -17.41 -8.81 19.05
C LEU A 98 -16.10 -8.02 18.99
N VAL A 99 -14.97 -8.72 19.21
CA VAL A 99 -13.60 -8.23 18.96
C VAL A 99 -12.86 -9.30 18.19
N VAL A 100 -12.60 -9.06 16.90
CA VAL A 100 -12.04 -10.08 16.01
C VAL A 100 -10.75 -9.57 15.35
N GLY A 101 -9.67 -10.32 15.58
CA GLY A 101 -8.34 -10.02 15.07
C GLY A 101 -8.18 -10.22 13.56
N THR A 102 -7.05 -9.79 13.04
CA THR A 102 -6.75 -9.79 11.60
C THR A 102 -6.63 -11.18 10.98
N GLN A 103 -6.36 -12.20 11.77
CA GLN A 103 -6.22 -13.58 11.31
C GLN A 103 -7.50 -14.39 11.40
N LYS A 104 -8.59 -13.78 11.90
CA LYS A 104 -9.87 -14.45 12.20
C LYS A 104 -11.05 -13.95 11.35
N PHE A 105 -10.78 -13.23 10.28
CA PHE A 105 -11.85 -12.69 9.42
C PHE A 105 -12.75 -13.78 8.83
N HIS A 106 -12.20 -14.95 8.53
CA HIS A 106 -12.96 -16.10 8.01
C HIS A 106 -14.02 -16.62 8.99
N ARG A 107 -13.92 -16.28 10.28
CA ARG A 107 -14.89 -16.68 11.32
C ARG A 107 -15.92 -15.59 11.66
N VAL A 108 -15.78 -14.39 11.11
CA VAL A 108 -16.66 -13.25 11.46
C VAL A 108 -18.12 -13.55 11.21
N ALA A 109 -18.45 -14.23 10.10
CA ALA A 109 -19.84 -14.55 9.79
C ALA A 109 -20.47 -15.50 10.83
N GLU A 110 -19.72 -16.51 11.29
CA GLU A 110 -20.12 -17.40 12.38
C GLU A 110 -20.35 -16.62 13.68
N TYR A 111 -19.44 -15.72 14.05
CA TYR A 111 -19.54 -14.91 15.27
C TYR A 111 -20.72 -13.95 15.22
N VAL A 112 -21.02 -13.38 14.07
CA VAL A 112 -22.20 -12.52 13.86
C VAL A 112 -23.49 -13.34 14.07
N GLU A 113 -23.58 -14.54 13.48
CA GLU A 113 -24.75 -15.42 13.66
C GLU A 113 -24.96 -15.83 15.13
N ASN A 114 -23.88 -16.19 15.82
CA ASN A 114 -23.92 -16.53 17.25
C ASN A 114 -24.39 -15.35 18.11
N ALA A 115 -23.89 -14.13 17.81
CA ALA A 115 -24.30 -12.93 18.53
C ALA A 115 -25.78 -12.56 18.26
N LEU A 116 -26.23 -12.68 17.01
CA LEU A 116 -27.65 -12.45 16.65
C LEU A 116 -28.59 -13.45 17.35
N ALA A 117 -28.24 -14.73 17.31
CA ALA A 117 -29.01 -15.77 17.97
C ALA A 117 -29.13 -15.51 19.48
N ARG A 118 -28.06 -15.10 20.13
CA ARG A 118 -28.03 -14.75 21.55
C ARG A 118 -28.88 -13.54 21.87
N LYS A 119 -28.86 -12.49 21.03
CA LYS A 119 -29.70 -11.29 21.25
C LYS A 119 -31.19 -11.52 20.98
N ALA A 120 -31.53 -12.53 20.19
CA ALA A 120 -32.93 -12.95 19.94
C ALA A 120 -33.50 -13.87 21.03
N GLY A 121 -32.63 -14.51 21.82
CA GLY A 121 -33.02 -15.42 22.90
C GLY A 121 -33.46 -14.71 24.20
N PRO A 122 -33.98 -15.44 25.19
CA PRO A 122 -34.33 -14.88 26.50
C PRO A 122 -33.07 -14.25 27.15
N ARG A 123 -33.23 -13.05 27.74
CA ARG A 123 -32.15 -12.42 28.51
C ARG A 123 -31.79 -13.31 29.69
N MET A 124 -30.60 -13.85 29.68
CA MET A 124 -30.03 -14.50 30.87
C MET A 124 -29.36 -13.37 31.68
N ASP A 125 -29.91 -13.06 32.83
CA ASP A 125 -29.67 -11.81 33.55
C ASP A 125 -28.27 -11.54 34.06
N ASP A 126 -27.29 -12.46 33.96
CA ASP A 126 -25.98 -12.25 34.59
C ASP A 126 -24.74 -12.55 33.70
N VAL A 127 -24.89 -13.01 32.47
CA VAL A 127 -23.73 -13.33 31.64
C VAL A 127 -23.69 -12.45 30.39
N ARG A 128 -22.81 -11.48 30.40
CA ARG A 128 -22.53 -10.69 29.21
C ARG A 128 -21.98 -11.61 28.12
N PHE A 129 -22.66 -11.64 26.97
CA PHE A 129 -22.13 -12.29 25.77
C PHE A 129 -21.12 -11.41 25.11
N SER A 130 -19.87 -11.88 24.99
CA SER A 130 -18.80 -11.22 24.26
C SER A 130 -17.90 -12.27 23.62
N ILE A 131 -17.53 -12.04 22.36
CA ILE A 131 -16.57 -12.88 21.65
C ILE A 131 -15.30 -12.07 21.44
N VAL A 132 -14.17 -12.61 21.89
CA VAL A 132 -12.83 -12.14 21.57
C VAL A 132 -12.10 -13.26 20.87
N ASP A 133 -11.65 -13.03 19.64
CA ASP A 133 -10.77 -13.95 18.93
C ASP A 133 -9.67 -13.17 18.23
N VAL A 134 -8.50 -13.14 18.89
CA VAL A 134 -7.29 -12.41 18.47
C VAL A 134 -6.06 -13.33 18.42
N GLU A 135 -6.28 -14.63 18.53
CA GLU A 135 -5.21 -15.62 18.46
C GLU A 135 -4.60 -15.72 17.06
N GLU A 136 -3.31 -16.07 16.98
CA GLU A 136 -2.67 -16.31 15.69
C GLU A 136 -3.17 -17.59 15.05
N GLU A 137 -3.45 -17.52 13.75
CA GLU A 137 -3.88 -18.68 12.96
C GLU A 137 -3.09 -18.72 11.64
N PRO A 138 -2.05 -19.57 11.54
CA PRO A 138 -1.12 -19.57 10.42
C PRO A 138 -1.75 -19.74 9.04
N ASP A 139 -2.80 -20.55 8.91
CA ASP A 139 -3.42 -20.91 7.62
C ASP A 139 -4.62 -20.03 7.22
N SER A 140 -4.95 -19.02 8.02
CA SER A 140 -6.12 -18.17 7.83
C SER A 140 -6.16 -17.38 6.52
N GLN A 141 -5.02 -17.20 5.84
CA GLN A 141 -4.93 -16.44 4.59
C GLN A 141 -5.46 -17.20 3.36
N GLY A 142 -5.46 -18.54 3.40
CA GLY A 142 -5.90 -19.36 2.29
C GLY A 142 -7.41 -19.37 2.08
N SER A 143 -8.16 -18.99 3.10
CA SER A 143 -9.62 -19.22 3.16
C SER A 143 -10.49 -18.13 2.56
N ILE A 144 -9.93 -16.94 2.22
CA ILE A 144 -10.75 -15.80 1.78
C ILE A 144 -10.16 -15.17 0.51
N ARG A 145 -10.80 -15.42 -0.64
CA ARG A 145 -10.26 -15.04 -1.97
C ARG A 145 -11.23 -14.28 -2.86
N ASP A 146 -12.49 -14.18 -2.48
CA ASP A 146 -13.49 -13.53 -3.30
C ASP A 146 -13.72 -12.06 -2.95
N HIS A 147 -14.19 -11.32 -3.95
CA HIS A 147 -14.45 -9.89 -3.86
C HIS A 147 -15.95 -9.62 -3.89
N LEU A 148 -16.40 -8.72 -3.02
CA LEU A 148 -17.68 -8.09 -3.16
C LEU A 148 -17.51 -6.80 -3.96
N LEU A 149 -17.58 -6.90 -5.27
CA LEU A 149 -17.47 -5.74 -6.14
C LEU A 149 -18.79 -4.97 -6.18
N SER A 150 -18.69 -3.64 -6.13
CA SER A 150 -19.82 -2.77 -6.44
C SER A 150 -20.09 -2.75 -7.95
N GLU A 151 -21.30 -2.38 -8.33
CA GLU A 151 -21.62 -2.15 -9.74
C GLU A 151 -20.65 -1.13 -10.36
N ARG A 152 -20.11 -1.48 -11.53
CA ARG A 152 -19.14 -0.64 -12.27
C ARG A 152 -17.82 -0.33 -11.55
N GLN A 153 -17.41 -1.16 -10.60
CA GLN A 153 -16.07 -1.04 -10.03
C GLN A 153 -15.01 -1.37 -11.10
N VAL A 154 -14.02 -0.51 -11.21
CA VAL A 154 -12.99 -0.54 -12.27
C VAL A 154 -11.63 -0.98 -11.72
N THR A 155 -11.39 -0.75 -10.43
CA THR A 155 -10.12 -1.06 -9.76
C THR A 155 -10.33 -2.01 -8.59
N ALA A 156 -9.36 -2.90 -8.30
CA ALA A 156 -9.45 -3.81 -7.17
C ALA A 156 -8.12 -3.91 -6.41
N PHE A 157 -8.24 -4.17 -5.10
CA PHE A 157 -7.10 -4.50 -4.25
C PHE A 157 -6.90 -6.00 -4.19
N VAL A 158 -5.68 -6.48 -4.43
CA VAL A 158 -5.31 -7.89 -4.35
C VAL A 158 -4.24 -8.07 -3.29
N SER A 159 -4.58 -8.72 -2.18
CA SER A 159 -3.61 -9.05 -1.15
C SER A 159 -2.72 -10.20 -1.62
N ILE A 160 -1.41 -9.96 -1.74
CA ILE A 160 -0.43 -10.96 -2.19
C ILE A 160 0.36 -11.57 -1.05
N MET A 161 0.48 -10.84 0.05
CA MET A 161 1.14 -11.29 1.27
C MET A 161 0.54 -10.60 2.49
N GLN A 162 0.80 -11.16 3.67
CA GLN A 162 0.42 -10.60 4.96
C GLN A 162 1.56 -10.77 5.97
N GLY A 163 1.59 -9.89 6.98
CA GLY A 163 2.60 -9.91 8.04
C GLY A 163 3.91 -9.26 7.62
N CYS A 164 4.79 -9.07 8.59
CA CYS A 164 6.06 -8.39 8.37
C CYS A 164 7.10 -8.84 9.38
N ASN A 165 8.26 -9.31 8.90
CA ASN A 165 9.40 -9.71 9.72
C ASN A 165 10.42 -8.56 9.88
N MET A 166 10.09 -7.34 9.48
CA MET A 166 10.91 -6.16 9.75
C MET A 166 10.61 -5.62 11.16
N HIS A 167 11.64 -5.49 11.97
CA HIS A 167 11.53 -5.02 13.35
C HIS A 167 11.75 -3.50 13.46
N CYS A 168 11.01 -2.70 12.68
CA CYS A 168 11.04 -1.24 12.81
C CYS A 168 10.53 -0.85 14.19
N THR A 169 11.30 -0.04 14.92
CA THR A 169 11.07 0.24 16.35
C THR A 169 9.77 0.97 16.69
N PHE A 170 9.14 1.59 15.70
CA PHE A 170 7.88 2.32 15.83
C PHE A 170 6.66 1.52 15.35
N CYS A 171 6.87 0.36 14.74
CA CYS A 171 5.84 -0.30 13.94
C CYS A 171 5.14 -1.42 14.72
N ILE A 172 3.80 -1.34 14.76
CA ILE A 172 2.95 -2.34 15.43
C ILE A 172 2.55 -3.51 14.50
N VAL A 173 2.90 -3.45 13.21
CA VAL A 173 2.45 -4.44 12.21
C VAL A 173 2.84 -5.87 12.56
N PRO A 174 4.06 -6.20 13.02
CA PRO A 174 4.39 -7.57 13.43
C PRO A 174 3.45 -8.13 14.49
N PHE A 175 3.01 -7.29 15.44
CA PHE A 175 2.08 -7.68 16.51
C PHE A 175 0.62 -7.80 16.05
N THR A 176 0.25 -7.09 14.98
CA THR A 176 -1.15 -7.05 14.53
C THR A 176 -1.42 -7.91 13.31
N ARG A 177 -0.41 -8.23 12.50
CA ARG A 177 -0.57 -9.04 11.28
C ARG A 177 0.32 -10.29 11.25
N GLY A 178 1.13 -10.48 12.29
CA GLY A 178 1.99 -11.64 12.44
C GLY A 178 3.18 -11.69 11.48
N HIS A 179 3.73 -12.88 11.30
CA HIS A 179 4.88 -13.14 10.43
C HIS A 179 4.54 -13.03 8.94
N GLU A 180 5.58 -12.76 8.12
CA GLU A 180 5.44 -12.75 6.66
C GLU A 180 4.95 -14.09 6.14
N ARG A 181 3.91 -14.04 5.30
CA ARG A 181 3.36 -15.18 4.58
C ARG A 181 2.90 -14.69 3.23
N SER A 182 3.38 -15.33 2.18
CA SER A 182 3.09 -14.98 0.79
C SER A 182 2.12 -15.99 0.18
N ARG A 183 1.22 -15.51 -0.64
CA ARG A 183 0.30 -16.37 -1.38
C ARG A 183 0.99 -16.92 -2.64
N PRO A 184 0.69 -18.15 -3.08
CA PRO A 184 1.18 -18.71 -4.34
C PRO A 184 0.79 -17.82 -5.55
N ILE A 185 1.71 -17.74 -6.52
CA ILE A 185 1.53 -16.89 -7.74
C ILE A 185 0.29 -17.31 -8.53
N ASP A 186 0.09 -18.60 -8.73
CA ASP A 186 -1.06 -19.16 -9.46
C ASP A 186 -2.38 -18.71 -8.87
N GLN A 187 -2.51 -18.73 -7.54
CA GLN A 187 -3.72 -18.29 -6.85
C GLN A 187 -3.99 -16.80 -7.01
N ILE A 188 -2.94 -15.97 -7.02
CA ILE A 188 -3.07 -14.53 -7.24
C ILE A 188 -3.48 -14.26 -8.68
N VAL A 189 -2.87 -14.95 -9.65
CA VAL A 189 -3.21 -14.83 -11.07
C VAL A 189 -4.65 -15.24 -11.32
N ASP A 190 -5.12 -16.33 -10.73
CA ASP A 190 -6.51 -16.78 -10.87
C ASP A 190 -7.51 -15.79 -10.25
N GLU A 191 -7.17 -15.15 -9.13
CA GLU A 191 -7.98 -14.08 -8.57
C GLU A 191 -8.03 -12.88 -9.52
N VAL A 192 -6.90 -12.48 -10.10
CA VAL A 192 -6.84 -11.36 -11.05
C VAL A 192 -7.66 -11.66 -12.31
N LYS A 193 -7.60 -12.88 -12.86
CA LYS A 193 -8.43 -13.28 -14.01
C LYS A 193 -9.91 -13.14 -13.69
N ARG A 194 -10.38 -13.68 -12.54
CA ARG A 194 -11.79 -13.52 -12.12
C ARG A 194 -12.21 -12.06 -11.93
N LEU A 195 -11.31 -11.20 -11.48
CA LEU A 195 -11.58 -9.77 -11.38
C LEU A 195 -11.73 -9.11 -12.76
N VAL A 196 -10.84 -9.45 -13.69
CA VAL A 196 -10.90 -8.95 -15.07
C VAL A 196 -12.18 -9.40 -15.77
N ASP A 197 -12.60 -10.66 -15.61
CA ASP A 197 -13.87 -11.19 -16.14
C ASP A 197 -15.09 -10.43 -15.61
N ARG A 198 -14.97 -9.79 -14.45
CA ARG A 198 -16.00 -8.94 -13.82
C ARG A 198 -15.83 -7.44 -14.12
N GLY A 199 -14.94 -7.07 -15.05
CA GLY A 199 -14.77 -5.71 -15.55
C GLY A 199 -13.69 -4.87 -14.85
N ILE A 200 -12.88 -5.46 -13.95
CA ILE A 200 -11.73 -4.77 -13.35
C ILE A 200 -10.64 -4.55 -14.40
N ARG A 201 -10.13 -3.33 -14.48
CA ARG A 201 -9.12 -2.89 -15.44
C ARG A 201 -7.75 -2.60 -14.79
N GLU A 202 -7.73 -2.23 -13.50
CA GLU A 202 -6.51 -2.00 -12.73
C GLU A 202 -6.54 -2.81 -11.44
N VAL A 203 -5.44 -3.49 -11.11
CA VAL A 203 -5.24 -4.13 -9.81
C VAL A 203 -4.13 -3.43 -9.04
N THR A 204 -4.34 -3.25 -7.73
CA THR A 204 -3.29 -2.80 -6.82
C THR A 204 -2.90 -3.95 -5.90
N LEU A 205 -1.66 -4.42 -6.03
CA LEU A 205 -1.10 -5.47 -5.20
C LEU A 205 -0.78 -4.92 -3.81
N LEU A 206 -1.31 -5.57 -2.77
CA LEU A 206 -1.16 -5.16 -1.37
C LEU A 206 -0.29 -6.14 -0.59
N GLY A 207 0.55 -5.57 0.27
CA GLY A 207 1.35 -6.28 1.26
C GLY A 207 1.89 -5.31 2.28
N GLN A 208 2.52 -5.79 3.35
CA GLN A 208 3.18 -4.91 4.31
C GLN A 208 4.58 -4.47 3.83
N ILE A 209 5.21 -5.29 2.99
CA ILE A 209 6.48 -5.02 2.29
C ILE A 209 6.44 -5.71 0.92
N VAL A 210 5.55 -5.23 0.08
CA VAL A 210 5.10 -5.90 -1.14
C VAL A 210 6.23 -6.37 -2.06
N ASN A 211 7.30 -5.58 -2.19
CA ASN A 211 8.44 -5.91 -3.06
C ASN A 211 9.45 -6.91 -2.44
N LEU A 212 9.16 -7.42 -1.24
CA LEU A 212 9.84 -8.56 -0.64
C LEU A 212 8.98 -9.82 -0.63
N TYR A 213 7.87 -9.81 -1.36
CA TYR A 213 6.99 -10.97 -1.56
C TYR A 213 7.77 -12.24 -1.90
N GLY A 214 7.44 -13.33 -1.24
CA GLY A 214 7.99 -14.65 -1.50
C GLY A 214 9.45 -14.86 -1.14
N ARG A 215 10.12 -13.88 -0.54
CA ARG A 215 11.58 -13.94 -0.30
C ARG A 215 12.03 -15.13 0.55
N HIS A 216 11.14 -15.72 1.34
CA HIS A 216 11.40 -16.84 2.22
C HIS A 216 10.75 -18.15 1.73
N GLU A 217 9.71 -18.04 0.86
CA GLU A 217 8.91 -19.18 0.45
C GLU A 217 9.19 -19.62 -1.00
N PHE A 218 9.63 -18.69 -1.87
CA PHE A 218 9.79 -18.99 -3.30
C PHE A 218 11.23 -18.76 -3.78
N PRO A 219 11.74 -19.60 -4.69
CA PRO A 219 13.07 -19.42 -5.25
C PRO A 219 13.13 -18.22 -6.22
N LYS A 220 14.31 -17.65 -6.35
CA LYS A 220 14.62 -16.80 -7.50
C LYS A 220 14.76 -17.66 -8.75
N MET A 221 14.21 -17.19 -9.87
CA MET A 221 14.33 -17.85 -11.16
C MET A 221 14.96 -16.87 -12.16
N ASP A 222 15.99 -17.31 -12.88
CA ASP A 222 16.70 -16.49 -13.89
C ASP A 222 17.13 -15.11 -13.40
N GLY A 223 17.59 -15.03 -12.14
CA GLY A 223 18.00 -13.79 -11.50
C GLY A 223 16.86 -12.89 -10.99
N ARG A 224 15.60 -13.24 -11.29
CA ARG A 224 14.39 -12.50 -10.91
C ARG A 224 13.92 -12.86 -9.51
N SER A 225 13.56 -11.86 -8.73
CA SER A 225 12.93 -12.03 -7.42
C SER A 225 11.52 -12.62 -7.56
N PRO A 226 10.99 -13.30 -6.54
CA PRO A 226 9.60 -13.79 -6.55
C PRO A 226 8.57 -12.69 -6.83
N PHE A 227 8.84 -11.45 -6.40
CA PHE A 227 7.94 -10.33 -6.67
C PHE A 227 7.92 -9.96 -8.16
N VAL A 228 9.07 -9.95 -8.83
CA VAL A 228 9.14 -9.70 -10.28
C VAL A 228 8.48 -10.84 -11.06
N GLN A 229 8.70 -12.10 -10.66
CA GLN A 229 8.00 -13.25 -11.26
C GLN A 229 6.47 -13.12 -11.14
N LEU A 230 5.97 -12.64 -9.98
CA LEU A 230 4.55 -12.35 -9.80
C LEU A 230 4.08 -11.21 -10.71
N LEU A 231 4.83 -10.13 -10.82
CA LEU A 231 4.49 -9.01 -11.71
C LEU A 231 4.38 -9.47 -13.16
N GLU A 232 5.30 -10.30 -13.64
CA GLU A 232 5.28 -10.89 -14.98
C GLU A 232 4.05 -11.80 -15.20
N ALA A 233 3.74 -12.64 -14.22
CA ALA A 233 2.58 -13.53 -14.29
C ALA A 233 1.25 -12.75 -14.32
N VAL A 234 1.12 -11.69 -13.52
CA VAL A 234 -0.06 -10.81 -13.53
C VAL A 234 -0.10 -9.96 -14.80
N HIS A 235 1.07 -9.51 -15.29
CA HIS A 235 1.16 -8.78 -16.56
C HIS A 235 0.65 -9.60 -17.74
N ALA A 236 0.80 -10.92 -17.74
CA ALA A 236 0.34 -11.82 -18.77
C ALA A 236 -1.19 -12.00 -18.78
N VAL A 237 -1.94 -11.50 -17.79
CA VAL A 237 -3.41 -11.63 -17.78
C VAL A 237 -4.03 -10.71 -18.81
N ASP A 238 -4.73 -11.31 -19.80
CA ASP A 238 -5.44 -10.56 -20.82
C ASP A 238 -6.60 -9.76 -20.22
N GLY A 239 -6.88 -8.58 -20.80
CA GLY A 239 -7.96 -7.71 -20.33
C GLY A 239 -7.61 -6.84 -19.12
N LEU A 240 -6.51 -7.11 -18.41
CA LEU A 240 -5.96 -6.19 -17.40
C LEU A 240 -5.18 -5.07 -18.10
N ASP A 241 -5.42 -3.82 -17.75
CA ASP A 241 -4.71 -2.67 -18.32
C ASP A 241 -3.55 -2.22 -17.48
N ARG A 242 -3.70 -2.20 -16.13
CA ARG A 242 -2.73 -1.62 -15.23
C ARG A 242 -2.48 -2.47 -13.99
N ILE A 243 -1.22 -2.50 -13.57
CA ILE A 243 -0.75 -3.10 -12.32
C ILE A 243 -0.13 -2.01 -11.47
N ARG A 244 -0.56 -1.91 -10.24
CA ARG A 244 -0.01 -1.02 -9.22
C ARG A 244 0.34 -1.82 -7.97
N PHE A 245 1.25 -1.32 -7.17
CA PHE A 245 1.54 -1.90 -5.85
C PHE A 245 1.78 -0.80 -4.82
N THR A 246 1.61 -1.13 -3.54
CA THR A 246 1.81 -0.20 -2.43
C THR A 246 2.69 -0.81 -1.34
N SER A 247 3.22 0.06 -0.45
CA SER A 247 4.04 -0.35 0.70
C SER A 247 5.32 -1.13 0.35
N PRO A 248 6.08 -0.77 -0.70
CA PRO A 248 7.39 -1.34 -0.90
C PRO A 248 8.39 -0.82 0.15
N HIS A 249 9.46 -1.60 0.36
CA HIS A 249 10.58 -1.20 1.21
C HIS A 249 11.82 -0.91 0.34
N PRO A 250 12.63 0.13 0.63
CA PRO A 250 13.81 0.46 -0.15
C PRO A 250 14.76 -0.70 -0.40
N ILE A 251 14.95 -1.58 0.58
CA ILE A 251 15.85 -2.76 0.46
C ILE A 251 15.41 -3.76 -0.61
N GLY A 252 14.15 -3.79 -0.97
CA GLY A 252 13.60 -4.68 -1.99
C GLY A 252 13.63 -4.11 -3.40
N PHE A 253 14.03 -2.86 -3.58
CA PHE A 253 14.27 -2.31 -4.91
C PHE A 253 15.64 -2.77 -5.41
N ARG A 254 15.62 -3.82 -6.16
CA ARG A 254 16.79 -4.38 -6.83
C ARG A 254 16.70 -4.07 -8.32
N LYS A 255 17.79 -4.34 -9.03
CA LYS A 255 17.92 -4.08 -10.47
C LYS A 255 16.77 -4.72 -11.26
N ASP A 256 16.38 -5.95 -10.95
CA ASP A 256 15.28 -6.67 -11.59
C ASP A 256 13.93 -5.93 -11.48
N LEU A 257 13.63 -5.36 -10.31
CA LEU A 257 12.40 -4.56 -10.12
C LEU A 257 12.47 -3.22 -10.84
N VAL A 258 13.62 -2.55 -10.84
CA VAL A 258 13.79 -1.29 -11.58
C VAL A 258 13.62 -1.52 -13.08
N GLU A 259 14.20 -2.59 -13.62
CA GLU A 259 14.05 -3.01 -15.03
C GLU A 259 12.60 -3.41 -15.37
N ALA A 260 11.84 -3.96 -14.41
CA ALA A 260 10.44 -4.34 -14.61
C ALA A 260 9.54 -3.14 -15.00
N PHE A 261 9.82 -1.93 -14.52
CA PHE A 261 9.08 -0.73 -14.93
C PHE A 261 9.24 -0.41 -16.41
N HIS A 262 10.35 -0.82 -17.01
CA HIS A 262 10.59 -0.66 -18.45
C HIS A 262 10.04 -1.83 -19.27
N SER A 263 10.17 -3.06 -18.77
CA SER A 263 9.83 -4.28 -19.51
C SER A 263 8.36 -4.70 -19.42
N LEU A 264 7.60 -4.21 -18.42
CA LEU A 264 6.21 -4.58 -18.18
C LEU A 264 5.26 -3.37 -18.42
N PRO A 265 4.76 -3.15 -19.64
CA PRO A 265 3.94 -1.98 -19.97
C PRO A 265 2.69 -1.77 -19.11
N LYS A 266 2.11 -2.83 -18.52
CA LYS A 266 0.96 -2.70 -17.60
C LYS A 266 1.38 -2.21 -16.21
N LEU A 267 2.67 -2.33 -15.83
CA LEU A 267 3.18 -1.78 -14.57
C LEU A 267 3.26 -0.26 -14.69
N VAL A 268 2.53 0.43 -13.82
CA VAL A 268 2.40 1.90 -13.91
C VAL A 268 3.61 2.62 -13.32
N GLU A 269 3.92 3.81 -13.83
CA GLU A 269 5.04 4.65 -13.40
C GLU A 269 4.69 5.42 -12.10
N HIS A 270 4.36 4.68 -11.06
CA HIS A 270 4.11 5.21 -9.72
C HIS A 270 4.68 4.29 -8.66
N VAL A 271 5.41 4.87 -7.72
CA VAL A 271 5.90 4.15 -6.56
C VAL A 271 5.65 4.95 -5.28
N HIS A 272 5.04 4.29 -4.30
CA HIS A 272 4.99 4.80 -2.94
C HIS A 272 6.22 4.30 -2.20
N PHE A 273 7.18 5.19 -1.91
CA PHE A 273 8.53 4.84 -1.48
C PHE A 273 8.83 5.41 -0.09
N PRO A 274 8.48 4.71 1.01
CA PRO A 274 8.57 5.25 2.37
C PRO A 274 10.00 5.61 2.78
N LEU A 275 10.26 6.91 3.00
CA LEU A 275 11.52 7.47 3.47
C LEU A 275 11.67 7.35 4.99
N GLN A 276 10.63 7.65 5.74
CA GLN A 276 10.50 7.75 7.18
C GLN A 276 11.26 8.94 7.80
N SER A 277 12.55 9.12 7.52
CA SER A 277 13.40 10.23 7.94
C SER A 277 14.55 10.44 6.98
N GLY A 278 15.06 11.66 6.86
CA GLY A 278 16.26 11.99 6.10
C GLY A 278 17.55 11.95 6.93
N SER A 279 17.47 11.69 8.23
CA SER A 279 18.63 11.55 9.11
C SER A 279 19.04 10.09 9.27
N ASP A 280 20.30 9.78 8.99
CA ASP A 280 20.85 8.43 9.18
C ASP A 280 20.83 8.00 10.66
N ARG A 281 20.94 8.95 11.60
CA ARG A 281 20.86 8.69 13.03
C ARG A 281 19.44 8.23 13.39
N ILE A 282 18.44 8.92 12.91
CA ILE A 282 17.03 8.56 13.14
C ILE A 282 16.65 7.29 12.38
N LEU A 283 17.09 7.11 11.14
CA LEU A 283 16.86 5.86 10.40
C LEU A 283 17.42 4.63 11.15
N ARG A 284 18.61 4.74 11.74
CA ARG A 284 19.17 3.68 12.59
C ARG A 284 18.34 3.45 13.85
N ALA A 285 17.90 4.51 14.52
CA ALA A 285 17.02 4.40 15.69
C ALA A 285 15.65 3.79 15.34
N MET A 286 15.15 4.00 14.12
CA MET A 286 13.95 3.39 13.57
C MET A 286 14.16 1.94 13.11
N HIS A 287 15.38 1.38 13.17
CA HIS A 287 15.76 0.09 12.58
C HIS A 287 15.55 0.04 11.07
N ARG A 288 15.79 1.16 10.37
CA ARG A 288 15.80 1.16 8.91
C ARG A 288 17.21 0.79 8.41
N THR A 289 17.27 -0.12 7.44
CA THR A 289 18.51 -0.76 6.97
C THR A 289 19.16 -0.02 5.79
N TYR A 290 18.74 1.19 5.51
CA TYR A 290 19.29 2.07 4.48
C TYR A 290 19.69 3.42 5.07
N THR A 291 20.53 4.15 4.34
CA THR A 291 20.93 5.52 4.63
C THR A 291 20.25 6.51 3.67
N ALA A 292 20.27 7.80 4.02
CA ALA A 292 19.78 8.88 3.17
C ALA A 292 20.47 8.87 1.79
N GLU A 293 21.79 8.66 1.76
CA GLU A 293 22.57 8.56 0.51
C GLU A 293 22.10 7.39 -0.37
N LYS A 294 21.94 6.19 0.21
CA LYS A 294 21.46 5.01 -0.53
C LYS A 294 20.04 5.22 -1.06
N TYR A 295 19.20 5.91 -0.28
CA TYR A 295 17.84 6.25 -0.70
C TYR A 295 17.86 7.18 -1.91
N ILE A 296 18.65 8.27 -1.88
CA ILE A 296 18.79 9.22 -2.99
C ILE A 296 19.34 8.51 -4.24
N LYS A 297 20.39 7.69 -4.08
CA LYS A 297 20.96 6.92 -5.19
C LYS A 297 19.91 6.04 -5.87
N LEU A 298 19.08 5.35 -5.10
CA LEU A 298 18.03 4.52 -5.63
C LEU A 298 16.93 5.33 -6.34
N VAL A 299 16.57 6.51 -5.82
CA VAL A 299 15.67 7.45 -6.50
C VAL A 299 16.23 7.87 -7.85
N ASP A 300 17.51 8.21 -7.91
CA ASP A 300 18.18 8.62 -9.14
C ASP A 300 18.27 7.46 -10.16
N GLU A 301 18.54 6.23 -9.70
CA GLU A 301 18.51 5.01 -10.53
C GLU A 301 17.11 4.76 -11.12
N ILE A 302 16.07 4.83 -10.32
CA ILE A 302 14.68 4.65 -10.79
C ILE A 302 14.32 5.72 -11.83
N ARG A 303 14.66 6.98 -11.58
CA ARG A 303 14.39 8.09 -12.51
C ARG A 303 15.20 8.01 -13.79
N THR A 304 16.38 7.41 -13.76
CA THR A 304 17.18 7.17 -14.96
C THR A 304 16.50 6.16 -15.88
N VAL A 305 15.92 5.09 -15.33
CA VAL A 305 15.21 4.07 -16.12
C VAL A 305 13.82 4.56 -16.52
N THR A 306 13.14 5.27 -15.61
CA THR A 306 11.76 5.76 -15.80
C THR A 306 11.67 7.24 -15.40
N PRO A 307 12.00 8.19 -16.32
CA PRO A 307 12.05 9.62 -16.02
C PRO A 307 10.72 10.21 -15.49
N GLU A 308 9.59 9.68 -15.96
CA GLU A 308 8.24 10.12 -15.56
C GLU A 308 7.74 9.46 -14.28
N MET A 309 8.60 8.72 -13.54
CA MET A 309 8.21 8.05 -12.31
C MET A 309 7.63 9.03 -11.28
N ALA A 310 6.36 8.88 -10.96
CA ALA A 310 5.72 9.58 -9.87
C ALA A 310 6.08 8.90 -8.54
N MET A 311 6.64 9.69 -7.62
CA MET A 311 7.11 9.20 -6.33
C MET A 311 6.32 9.82 -5.19
N THR A 312 5.77 8.96 -4.33
CA THR A 312 5.15 9.38 -3.07
C THR A 312 5.86 8.72 -1.89
N THR A 313 5.72 9.27 -0.69
CA THR A 313 6.46 8.78 0.48
C THR A 313 5.68 8.94 1.78
N ASP A 314 6.11 8.21 2.81
CA ASP A 314 5.74 8.41 4.22
C ASP A 314 6.93 8.98 4.98
N ILE A 315 6.66 9.97 5.86
CA ILE A 315 7.66 10.59 6.72
C ILE A 315 7.08 10.69 8.13
N ILE A 316 7.89 10.38 9.13
CA ILE A 316 7.54 10.53 10.54
C ILE A 316 8.39 11.64 11.14
N VAL A 317 7.76 12.68 11.65
CA VAL A 317 8.42 13.78 12.38
C VAL A 317 8.25 13.62 13.90
N GLY A 318 9.24 14.07 14.65
CA GLY A 318 9.23 13.99 16.11
C GLY A 318 9.38 12.57 16.63
N PHE A 319 10.12 11.72 15.93
CA PHE A 319 10.56 10.43 16.46
C PHE A 319 11.37 10.63 17.73
N PRO A 320 11.31 9.73 18.76
CA PRO A 320 12.07 9.90 20.00
C PRO A 320 13.55 10.19 19.75
N GLY A 321 14.05 11.25 20.38
CA GLY A 321 15.42 11.74 20.23
C GLY A 321 15.72 12.51 18.95
N GLU A 322 14.73 12.84 18.09
CA GLU A 322 14.94 13.65 16.89
C GLU A 322 15.33 15.08 17.25
N THR A 323 16.51 15.53 16.82
CA THR A 323 17.00 16.92 16.99
C THR A 323 16.53 17.81 15.83
N ASP A 324 16.85 19.13 15.92
CA ASP A 324 16.58 20.04 14.82
C ASP A 324 17.45 19.76 13.60
N GLU A 325 18.70 19.34 13.78
CA GLU A 325 19.60 18.95 12.70
C GLU A 325 19.07 17.71 11.94
N ASP A 326 18.49 16.74 12.65
CA ASP A 326 17.85 15.57 12.04
C ASP A 326 16.63 15.98 11.20
N PHE A 327 15.84 16.91 11.73
CA PHE A 327 14.67 17.43 11.02
C PHE A 327 15.10 18.23 9.78
N GLN A 328 16.12 19.08 9.87
CA GLN A 328 16.65 19.80 8.71
C GLN A 328 17.22 18.84 7.65
N SER A 329 17.88 17.76 8.06
CA SER A 329 18.33 16.70 7.16
C SER A 329 17.16 16.06 6.41
N THR A 330 16.04 15.83 7.09
CA THR A 330 14.81 15.31 6.48
C THR A 330 14.22 16.28 5.47
N LYS A 331 14.16 17.59 5.79
CA LYS A 331 13.69 18.63 4.86
C LYS A 331 14.57 18.71 3.61
N ALA A 332 15.90 18.72 3.79
CA ALA A 332 16.85 18.78 2.69
C ALA A 332 16.70 17.59 1.72
N LEU A 333 16.47 16.38 2.26
CA LEU A 333 16.24 15.21 1.44
C LEU A 333 14.91 15.28 0.70
N VAL A 334 13.83 15.72 1.35
CA VAL A 334 12.52 15.92 0.72
C VAL A 334 12.62 16.93 -0.43
N ASP A 335 13.32 18.03 -0.21
CA ASP A 335 13.56 19.06 -1.24
C ASP A 335 14.39 18.52 -2.41
N ARG A 336 15.46 17.75 -2.13
CA ARG A 336 16.32 17.11 -3.15
C ARG A 336 15.53 16.12 -4.03
N VAL A 337 14.65 15.33 -3.44
CA VAL A 337 13.85 14.34 -4.18
C VAL A 337 12.70 15.00 -4.92
N GLY A 338 12.02 16.00 -4.34
CA GLY A 338 10.85 16.65 -4.91
C GLY A 338 9.73 15.65 -5.19
N PHE A 339 9.15 15.09 -4.12
CA PHE A 339 8.09 14.10 -4.21
C PHE A 339 6.81 14.66 -4.85
N ASP A 340 6.07 13.80 -5.52
CA ASP A 340 4.75 14.12 -6.07
C ASP A 340 3.68 14.32 -4.98
N ASN A 341 3.86 13.61 -3.87
CA ASN A 341 3.11 13.77 -2.63
C ASN A 341 3.84 13.07 -1.47
N ALA A 342 3.57 13.49 -0.23
CA ALA A 342 4.03 12.75 0.94
C ALA A 342 2.96 12.76 2.03
N PHE A 343 2.88 11.67 2.78
CA PHE A 343 2.13 11.62 4.02
C PHE A 343 3.10 11.90 5.17
N VAL A 344 2.89 13.02 5.85
CA VAL A 344 3.72 13.43 7.00
C VAL A 344 2.96 13.12 8.27
N PHE A 345 3.51 12.23 9.07
CA PHE A 345 2.94 11.79 10.33
C PHE A 345 3.73 12.34 11.51
N LYS A 346 3.05 12.79 12.55
CA LYS A 346 3.65 12.97 13.86
C LYS A 346 3.88 11.61 14.49
N TYR A 347 5.05 11.37 15.06
CA TYR A 347 5.28 10.16 15.82
C TYR A 347 4.22 10.01 16.93
N SER A 348 3.56 8.87 16.96
CA SER A 348 2.57 8.50 17.97
C SER A 348 3.01 7.19 18.64
N LYS A 349 3.05 7.19 19.98
CA LYS A 349 3.40 5.99 20.75
C LYS A 349 2.43 4.84 20.43
N ARG A 350 2.98 3.67 20.14
CA ARG A 350 2.22 2.43 19.98
C ARG A 350 2.60 1.46 21.10
N LYS A 351 1.59 0.94 21.79
CA LYS A 351 1.80 -0.04 22.85
C LYS A 351 2.69 -1.17 22.33
N ASP A 352 3.57 -1.65 23.18
CA ASP A 352 4.48 -2.79 22.91
C ASP A 352 5.55 -2.55 21.82
N THR A 353 5.67 -1.33 21.27
CA THR A 353 6.76 -0.99 20.36
C THR A 353 7.98 -0.43 21.10
N PRO A 354 9.22 -0.77 20.68
CA PRO A 354 10.44 -0.28 21.32
C PRO A 354 10.52 1.25 21.44
N ALA A 355 10.11 1.98 20.40
CA ALA A 355 10.13 3.44 20.39
C ALA A 355 9.18 4.07 21.43
N ALA A 356 8.14 3.36 21.85
CA ALA A 356 7.21 3.87 22.88
C ALA A 356 7.85 3.95 24.28
N SER A 357 8.86 3.12 24.55
CA SER A 357 9.57 3.06 25.84
C SER A 357 10.78 4.00 25.91
N VAL A 358 11.18 4.63 24.80
CA VAL A 358 12.28 5.61 24.79
C VAL A 358 11.88 6.82 25.62
N LEU A 359 12.76 7.25 26.56
CA LEU A 359 12.46 8.36 27.46
C LEU A 359 12.49 9.73 26.77
N ASP A 360 13.39 9.90 25.81
CA ASP A 360 13.57 11.16 25.07
C ASP A 360 12.48 11.35 24.00
N GLN A 361 11.26 11.64 24.47
CA GLN A 361 10.12 11.92 23.62
C GLN A 361 10.08 13.38 23.20
N VAL A 362 9.95 13.63 21.89
CA VAL A 362 9.80 15.00 21.38
C VAL A 362 8.45 15.56 21.85
N PRO A 363 8.39 16.82 22.35
CA PRO A 363 7.14 17.46 22.77
C PRO A 363 6.12 17.57 21.62
N ASP A 364 4.84 17.40 21.93
CA ASP A 364 3.78 17.39 20.90
C ASP A 364 3.66 18.72 20.12
N ARG A 365 3.95 19.85 20.80
CA ARG A 365 4.02 21.17 20.13
C ARG A 365 5.10 21.17 19.05
N LEU A 366 6.29 20.67 19.33
CA LEU A 366 7.39 20.62 18.36
C LEU A 366 7.10 19.65 17.21
N LYS A 367 6.46 18.51 17.51
CA LYS A 367 5.97 17.59 16.45
C LYS A 367 4.98 18.29 15.51
N GLU A 368 4.07 19.10 16.04
CA GLU A 368 3.10 19.85 15.25
C GLU A 368 3.78 20.89 14.37
N GLU A 369 4.70 21.68 14.93
CA GLU A 369 5.47 22.68 14.20
C GLU A 369 6.24 22.04 13.04
N ARG A 370 6.99 20.95 13.30
CA ARG A 370 7.72 20.19 12.26
C ARG A 370 6.80 19.59 11.22
N ASN A 371 5.65 19.05 11.64
CA ASN A 371 4.66 18.49 10.71
C ASN A 371 4.12 19.55 9.74
N GLN A 372 3.73 20.71 10.24
CA GLN A 372 3.21 21.81 9.41
C GLN A 372 4.28 22.37 8.46
N GLU A 373 5.50 22.54 8.94
CA GLU A 373 6.61 23.02 8.13
C GLU A 373 6.93 22.05 6.97
N LEU A 374 7.00 20.75 7.25
CA LEU A 374 7.28 19.75 6.24
C LEU A 374 6.12 19.57 5.25
N LEU A 375 4.86 19.65 5.74
CA LEU A 375 3.68 19.65 4.89
C LEU A 375 3.66 20.82 3.92
N ALA A 376 4.08 22.03 4.34
CA ALA A 376 4.19 23.19 3.48
C ALA A 376 5.16 22.94 2.32
N LEU A 377 6.35 22.36 2.61
CA LEU A 377 7.34 21.99 1.59
C LEU A 377 6.81 20.95 0.61
N VAL A 378 6.20 19.88 1.13
CA VAL A 378 5.61 18.81 0.31
C VAL A 378 4.50 19.36 -0.60
N ASN A 379 3.61 20.20 -0.07
CA ASN A 379 2.53 20.80 -0.83
C ASN A 379 3.04 21.74 -1.93
N ASP A 380 4.14 22.43 -1.69
CA ASP A 380 4.77 23.27 -2.72
C ASP A 380 5.32 22.41 -3.86
N TRP A 381 6.03 21.31 -3.55
CA TRP A 381 6.48 20.36 -4.56
C TRP A 381 5.32 19.71 -5.33
N ALA A 382 4.26 19.29 -4.64
CA ALA A 382 3.07 18.74 -5.28
C ALA A 382 2.44 19.72 -6.28
N ARG A 383 2.35 21.01 -5.92
CA ARG A 383 1.85 22.06 -6.84
C ARG A 383 2.76 22.23 -8.04
N ARG A 384 4.09 22.31 -7.84
CA ARG A 384 5.07 22.44 -8.96
C ARG A 384 4.99 21.25 -9.90
N ARG A 385 4.95 20.01 -9.36
CA ARG A 385 4.82 18.79 -10.15
C ARG A 385 3.51 18.79 -10.94
N ASN A 386 2.40 19.14 -10.32
CA ASN A 386 1.10 19.15 -10.98
C ASN A 386 0.99 20.27 -12.03
N ALA A 387 1.58 21.45 -11.80
CA ALA A 387 1.62 22.52 -12.78
C ALA A 387 2.32 22.10 -14.10
N GLY A 388 3.31 21.21 -14.03
CA GLY A 388 3.99 20.64 -15.19
C GLY A 388 3.10 19.77 -16.10
N PHE A 389 1.87 19.45 -15.69
CA PHE A 389 0.91 18.73 -16.53
C PHE A 389 0.03 19.63 -17.38
N ILE A 390 -0.07 20.93 -17.07
CA ILE A 390 -0.92 21.87 -17.81
C ILE A 390 -0.48 21.91 -19.28
N GLY A 391 -1.46 21.74 -20.19
CA GLY A 391 -1.27 21.65 -21.63
C GLY A 391 -0.89 20.26 -22.15
N ARG A 392 -0.51 19.32 -21.27
CA ARG A 392 -0.17 17.94 -21.66
C ARG A 392 -1.44 17.09 -21.84
N GLU A 393 -1.35 16.10 -22.71
CA GLU A 393 -2.33 15.01 -22.79
C GLU A 393 -1.83 13.83 -21.96
N VAL A 394 -2.71 13.29 -21.11
CA VAL A 394 -2.40 12.18 -20.21
C VAL A 394 -3.43 11.07 -20.32
N GLU A 395 -2.97 9.84 -20.30
CA GLU A 395 -3.84 8.67 -20.24
C GLU A 395 -4.48 8.56 -18.83
N VAL A 396 -5.81 8.48 -18.78
CA VAL A 396 -6.61 8.40 -17.55
C VAL A 396 -7.51 7.16 -17.62
N LEU A 397 -7.42 6.28 -16.62
CA LEU A 397 -8.44 5.26 -16.39
C LEU A 397 -9.63 5.91 -15.69
N CYS A 398 -10.78 5.95 -16.35
CA CYS A 398 -11.99 6.55 -15.77
C CYS A 398 -12.59 5.61 -14.71
N GLU A 399 -12.61 6.06 -13.44
CA GLU A 399 -13.06 5.25 -12.31
C GLU A 399 -14.55 5.46 -11.97
N GLY A 400 -15.11 6.61 -12.33
CA GLY A 400 -16.52 6.91 -12.04
C GLY A 400 -16.81 8.38 -11.79
N PRO A 401 -17.94 8.71 -11.15
CA PRO A 401 -18.29 10.08 -10.81
C PRO A 401 -17.32 10.69 -9.79
N SER A 402 -17.02 11.97 -9.95
CA SER A 402 -16.21 12.71 -8.98
C SER A 402 -16.93 12.83 -7.64
N LYS A 403 -16.20 12.58 -6.55
CA LYS A 403 -16.75 12.65 -5.17
C LYS A 403 -17.25 14.04 -4.77
N THR A 404 -16.65 15.10 -5.33
CA THR A 404 -17.00 16.49 -5.01
C THR A 404 -18.01 17.10 -5.98
N ASN A 405 -18.08 16.57 -7.20
CA ASN A 405 -19.05 16.98 -8.22
C ASN A 405 -19.50 15.77 -9.05
N PRO A 406 -20.60 15.11 -8.66
CA PRO A 406 -21.08 13.91 -9.37
C PRO A 406 -21.47 14.12 -10.84
N ALA A 407 -21.64 15.36 -11.30
CA ALA A 407 -21.88 15.68 -12.71
C ALA A 407 -20.62 15.53 -13.58
N ARG A 408 -19.44 15.45 -12.94
CA ARG A 408 -18.17 15.20 -13.61
C ARG A 408 -17.65 13.80 -13.33
N LEU A 409 -16.83 13.29 -14.23
CA LEU A 409 -16.11 12.03 -14.03
C LEU A 409 -14.73 12.29 -13.37
N MET A 410 -14.22 11.28 -12.74
CA MET A 410 -12.86 11.23 -12.25
C MET A 410 -12.18 9.92 -12.68
N GLY A 411 -10.88 10.00 -12.79
CA GLY A 411 -10.03 8.83 -12.98
C GLY A 411 -8.60 9.12 -12.52
N ARG A 412 -7.71 8.17 -12.79
CA ARG A 412 -6.30 8.28 -12.41
C ARG A 412 -5.38 8.11 -13.60
N THR A 413 -4.32 8.92 -13.61
CA THR A 413 -3.20 8.71 -14.53
C THR A 413 -2.38 7.49 -14.10
N ARG A 414 -1.46 7.02 -14.97
CA ARG A 414 -0.47 6.00 -14.61
C ARG A 414 0.35 6.43 -13.40
N GLY A 415 0.76 7.70 -13.28
CA GLY A 415 1.42 8.30 -12.11
C GLY A 415 0.52 8.55 -10.89
N ASN A 416 -0.69 7.95 -10.85
CA ASN A 416 -1.64 8.04 -9.73
C ASN A 416 -2.20 9.46 -9.43
N LYS A 417 -2.11 10.39 -10.39
CA LYS A 417 -2.72 11.71 -10.27
C LYS A 417 -4.23 11.61 -10.50
N ILE A 418 -5.01 12.22 -9.64
CA ILE A 418 -6.46 12.34 -9.81
C ILE A 418 -6.74 13.36 -10.91
N VAL A 419 -7.55 12.98 -11.89
CA VAL A 419 -8.02 13.87 -12.96
C VAL A 419 -9.53 13.93 -12.93
N VAL A 420 -10.08 15.16 -12.92
CA VAL A 420 -11.52 15.42 -13.00
C VAL A 420 -11.83 16.06 -14.34
N PHE A 421 -12.81 15.52 -15.06
CA PHE A 421 -13.13 15.92 -16.43
C PHE A 421 -14.62 15.76 -16.73
N GLU A 422 -15.09 16.37 -17.79
CA GLU A 422 -16.46 16.19 -18.26
C GLU A 422 -16.58 14.91 -19.11
N GLY A 423 -17.65 14.15 -18.92
CA GLY A 423 -17.85 12.90 -19.64
C GLY A 423 -19.18 12.22 -19.31
N ALA A 424 -19.51 11.21 -20.07
CA ALA A 424 -20.71 10.38 -19.89
C ALA A 424 -20.38 9.08 -19.17
N SER A 425 -21.36 8.48 -18.47
CA SER A 425 -21.20 7.23 -17.71
C SER A 425 -20.65 6.06 -18.53
N ARG A 426 -20.80 6.07 -19.87
CA ARG A 426 -20.20 5.07 -20.76
C ARG A 426 -18.66 5.06 -20.74
N HIS A 427 -18.03 6.12 -20.29
CA HIS A 427 -16.58 6.22 -20.21
C HIS A 427 -15.98 5.50 -18.99
N ILE A 428 -16.81 5.12 -18.02
CA ILE A 428 -16.34 4.39 -16.83
C ILE A 428 -15.74 3.06 -17.26
N GLY A 429 -14.52 2.77 -16.80
CA GLY A 429 -13.73 1.60 -17.18
C GLY A 429 -12.93 1.76 -18.47
N GLN A 430 -12.98 2.90 -19.13
CA GLN A 430 -12.18 3.18 -20.32
C GLN A 430 -10.89 3.96 -19.99
N LEU A 431 -9.86 3.70 -20.80
CA LEU A 431 -8.66 4.53 -20.87
C LEU A 431 -8.94 5.69 -21.82
N LEU A 432 -8.80 6.91 -21.34
CA LEU A 432 -9.08 8.15 -22.07
C LEU A 432 -7.85 9.05 -22.09
N ASN A 433 -7.61 9.71 -23.22
CA ASN A 433 -6.62 10.80 -23.27
C ASN A 433 -7.30 12.11 -22.84
N ILE A 434 -6.80 12.70 -21.78
CA ILE A 434 -7.32 13.96 -21.22
C ILE A 434 -6.25 15.03 -21.36
N ARG A 435 -6.60 16.15 -22.02
CA ARG A 435 -5.76 17.35 -22.06
C ARG A 435 -5.96 18.12 -20.77
N ILE A 436 -4.90 18.32 -20.00
CA ILE A 436 -4.95 19.03 -18.72
C ILE A 436 -5.03 20.53 -18.96
N THR A 437 -6.06 21.18 -18.45
CA THR A 437 -6.30 22.62 -18.57
C THR A 437 -5.96 23.39 -17.30
N HIS A 438 -6.08 22.73 -16.13
CA HIS A 438 -5.81 23.34 -14.83
C HIS A 438 -5.28 22.30 -13.84
N ALA A 439 -4.49 22.75 -12.85
CA ALA A 439 -3.93 21.90 -11.81
C ALA A 439 -4.05 22.58 -10.43
N SER A 440 -4.44 21.78 -9.43
CA SER A 440 -4.33 22.13 -8.01
C SER A 440 -3.23 21.31 -7.34
N GLY A 441 -3.03 21.46 -6.04
CA GLY A 441 -2.04 20.70 -5.30
C GLY A 441 -2.24 19.18 -5.36
N TYR A 442 -3.50 18.69 -5.53
CA TYR A 442 -3.82 17.26 -5.46
C TYR A 442 -4.65 16.75 -6.65
N THR A 443 -5.19 17.65 -7.47
CA THR A 443 -6.12 17.27 -8.53
C THR A 443 -5.79 18.02 -9.81
N LEU A 444 -5.79 17.31 -10.91
CA LEU A 444 -5.71 17.83 -12.27
C LEU A 444 -7.14 17.95 -12.83
N TYR A 445 -7.35 18.94 -13.66
CA TYR A 445 -8.62 19.16 -14.36
C TYR A 445 -8.33 19.23 -15.85
N GLY A 446 -9.20 18.64 -16.66
CA GLY A 446 -8.99 18.61 -18.10
C GLY A 446 -10.23 18.29 -18.87
N GLU A 447 -10.05 18.19 -20.18
CA GLU A 447 -11.07 17.88 -21.16
C GLU A 447 -10.64 16.68 -21.99
N PRO A 448 -11.56 15.79 -22.40
CA PRO A 448 -11.23 14.73 -23.32
C PRO A 448 -10.55 15.29 -24.57
N ALA A 449 -9.37 14.76 -24.91
CA ALA A 449 -8.70 15.14 -26.13
C ALA A 449 -9.58 14.80 -27.35
N PRO A 450 -9.65 15.66 -28.38
CA PRO A 450 -10.40 15.35 -29.58
C PRO A 450 -9.88 14.03 -30.17
N VAL A 451 -10.77 13.09 -30.44
CA VAL A 451 -10.43 11.87 -31.13
C VAL A 451 -10.01 12.27 -32.55
N ASN A 452 -8.70 12.26 -32.84
CA ASN A 452 -8.24 12.38 -34.21
C ASN A 452 -8.81 11.17 -34.96
N ALA A 453 -9.81 11.41 -35.83
CA ALA A 453 -10.45 10.42 -36.70
C ALA A 453 -9.41 9.90 -37.73
N GLY A 454 -8.36 9.21 -37.29
CA GLY A 454 -7.28 8.73 -38.13
C GLY A 454 -6.26 7.84 -37.44
N ALA A 455 -6.26 7.78 -36.11
CA ALA A 455 -5.35 6.88 -35.40
C ALA A 455 -6.14 5.68 -34.87
N SER A 456 -6.15 4.59 -35.64
CA SER A 456 -6.35 3.25 -35.08
C SER A 456 -5.37 3.03 -33.94
N PRO A 457 -5.70 2.31 -32.86
CA PRO A 457 -4.74 2.01 -31.81
C PRO A 457 -3.66 1.06 -32.37
N ALA A 458 -2.68 1.63 -33.06
CA ALA A 458 -1.46 0.93 -33.36
C ALA A 458 -0.73 0.77 -32.02
N LEU A 459 -0.57 -0.49 -31.61
CA LEU A 459 0.43 -0.91 -30.65
C LEU A 459 1.69 -0.09 -30.92
N ALA A 460 2.10 0.77 -29.98
CA ALA A 460 3.33 1.51 -30.05
C ALA A 460 4.49 0.50 -30.04
N GLN A 461 4.85 0.02 -31.22
CA GLN A 461 6.13 -0.61 -31.44
C GLN A 461 7.19 0.47 -31.22
N GLY A 462 8.02 0.23 -30.21
CA GLY A 462 9.13 1.12 -29.89
C GLY A 462 9.91 1.48 -31.12
N SER A 463 10.02 2.77 -31.43
CA SER A 463 10.95 3.29 -32.40
C SER A 463 12.37 3.05 -31.89
N LEU A 464 12.99 2.00 -32.41
CA LEU A 464 14.42 1.77 -32.35
C LEU A 464 15.10 2.89 -33.14
N LEU A 465 15.45 3.98 -32.46
CA LEU A 465 16.52 4.87 -32.92
C LEU A 465 17.84 4.10 -32.85
N ARG A 466 18.18 3.46 -33.96
CA ARG A 466 19.54 2.97 -34.20
C ARG A 466 20.49 4.17 -34.28
N LEU A 467 21.15 4.47 -33.19
CA LEU A 467 22.40 5.22 -33.19
C LEU A 467 23.49 4.31 -33.78
N SER A 468 23.70 4.39 -35.09
CA SER A 468 24.85 3.80 -35.76
C SER A 468 26.10 4.60 -35.39
N PHE A 469 26.84 4.10 -34.43
CA PHE A 469 28.24 4.51 -34.26
C PHE A 469 29.04 3.93 -35.44
N ARG A 470 29.44 4.76 -36.41
CA ARG A 470 30.51 4.47 -37.35
C ARG A 470 31.83 4.49 -36.61
N LEU A 471 32.36 3.32 -36.32
CA LEU A 471 33.79 3.15 -36.06
C LEU A 471 34.54 3.30 -37.41
N GLY A 472 35.28 4.39 -37.56
CA GLY A 472 36.21 4.56 -38.63
C GLY A 472 37.42 3.65 -38.44
N CYS A 473 37.56 2.67 -39.32
CA CYS A 473 38.79 1.91 -39.48
C CYS A 473 39.80 2.77 -40.23
N GLY A 474 40.91 3.14 -39.58
CA GLY A 474 42.15 3.58 -40.22
C GLY A 474 43.19 2.54 -39.82
N GLY A 475 43.62 1.74 -40.81
CA GLY A 475 44.67 0.76 -40.64
C GLY A 475 46.07 1.37 -40.65
N GLN A 476 47.02 0.67 -40.04
CA GLN A 476 48.28 0.22 -40.68
C GLN A 476 49.19 -0.45 -39.67
N ASP A 477 49.52 -1.68 -39.98
CA ASP A 477 50.83 -2.37 -40.00
C ASP A 477 51.76 -2.30 -38.77
N GLY A 478 52.17 -3.51 -38.32
CA GLY A 478 53.42 -3.70 -37.60
C GLY A 478 53.39 -4.80 -36.53
N ALA A 479 53.51 -6.06 -36.95
CA ALA A 479 54.11 -7.11 -36.12
C ALA A 479 55.65 -7.03 -36.29
N PRO A 480 56.50 -7.80 -35.56
CA PRO A 480 56.25 -8.88 -34.59
C PRO A 480 57.18 -8.88 -33.35
N ASP A 481 57.08 -9.99 -32.64
CA ASP A 481 58.15 -10.71 -31.89
C ASP A 481 58.21 -10.66 -30.35
N ARG A 482 57.88 -11.80 -29.81
CA ARG A 482 58.66 -12.73 -28.93
C ARG A 482 58.79 -12.48 -27.44
N GLU A 483 58.40 -13.59 -26.81
CA GLU A 483 59.10 -14.35 -25.74
C GLU A 483 59.24 -13.72 -24.35
N ASP A 484 58.89 -14.28 -23.30
CA ASP A 484 59.11 -15.57 -22.65
C ASP A 484 59.01 -15.45 -21.12
N ARG A 485 58.55 -16.56 -20.49
CA ARG A 485 58.91 -17.05 -19.14
C ARG A 485 58.23 -16.35 -17.93
N ALA A 486 57.35 -17.09 -17.27
CA ALA A 486 57.50 -18.24 -16.37
C ALA A 486 58.16 -17.92 -15.03
N ASN A 487 57.44 -18.33 -14.02
CA ASN A 487 57.76 -18.80 -12.64
C ASN A 487 56.82 -18.13 -11.64
N GLY A 488 56.01 -18.79 -10.87
CA GLY A 488 56.17 -20.07 -10.17
C GLY A 488 56.59 -19.79 -8.73
N PHE A 489 55.74 -20.15 -7.80
CA PHE A 489 55.95 -20.55 -6.40
C PHE A 489 54.78 -20.06 -5.56
N ASP A 490 53.89 -20.90 -5.14
CA ASP A 490 53.77 -22.02 -4.20
C ASP A 490 53.88 -21.61 -2.71
N SER A 491 52.91 -22.15 -2.02
CA SER A 491 52.88 -22.66 -0.65
C SER A 491 52.69 -21.70 0.55
N SER A 492 51.60 -21.87 1.15
CA SER A 492 51.40 -22.58 2.44
C SER A 492 51.32 -21.75 3.71
N SER A 493 50.29 -22.06 4.41
CA SER A 493 50.18 -22.27 5.87
C SER A 493 49.79 -21.09 6.76
N GLY A 494 48.74 -21.31 7.52
CA GLY A 494 48.63 -20.91 8.90
C GLY A 494 47.29 -20.37 9.38
N ARG A 495 46.39 -21.28 9.74
CA ARG A 495 45.42 -20.97 10.80
C ARG A 495 46.14 -20.91 12.16
N PRO A 496 45.65 -20.18 13.13
CA PRO A 496 45.02 -20.90 14.25
C PRO A 496 43.69 -20.31 14.73
N GLU A 497 42.93 -21.22 15.27
CA GLU A 497 41.75 -21.10 16.12
C GLU A 497 42.08 -20.46 17.49
N ILE A 498 40.97 -20.30 18.25
CA ILE A 498 40.81 -20.07 19.72
C ILE A 498 40.31 -18.64 19.96
N GLY A 499 39.24 -18.41 20.68
CA GLY A 499 38.32 -19.11 21.56
C GLY A 499 37.43 -18.12 22.27
N ASN A 500 36.30 -18.63 22.69
CA ASN A 500 35.28 -18.10 23.59
C ASN A 500 35.67 -17.02 24.62
N ARG A 501 34.89 -15.98 24.72
CA ARG A 501 34.07 -15.64 25.89
C ARG A 501 32.91 -14.73 25.51
#